data_f782fdb68c6f47fc89146743653c9832
#
_entry.id   f782fdb68c6f47fc89146743653c9832
#
_cell.length_a   1.000
_cell.length_b   1.000
_cell.length_c   1.000
_cell.angle_alpha   90.00
_cell.angle_beta   90.00
_cell.angle_gamma   90.00
#
_symmetry.space_group_name_H-M   'P 1'
#
loop_
_entity.id
_entity.type
_entity.pdbx_description
1 polymer ?
#
loop_
_entity_poly.entity_id
_entity_poly.type
_entity_poly.pdbx_seq_one_letter_code
_entity_poly.pdbx_strand_id
1 'polypeptide(L)'
;QKITFFIFLLFTVFTAKSQNIKLEGIVTDNSKVGLEMANVMAVNQQTKAMDGYSITNDKGKFQLSLKPNTPYIIKVSYIGYATFEEKITTGTENSTKMIVLAEGMELEGVEIVREMPVSIKGDTIVYNADSFTSGTERKLEDVLKKLPGVEVNADGEVEVEGKKVTKLMVEG
;
A
#
# COMPACT_ATOMS: atom_id res chain seq x y z
N GLN A 1 45.62 -41.46 16.38
CA GLN A 1 45.00 -41.83 15.08
C GLN A 1 43.48 -42.01 15.15
N LYS A 2 42.92 -42.65 16.18
CA LYS A 2 41.45 -42.86 16.31
C LYS A 2 40.68 -41.56 16.64
N ILE A 3 41.29 -40.67 17.41
CA ILE A 3 40.68 -39.38 17.79
C ILE A 3 40.63 -38.40 16.59
N THR A 4 41.68 -38.39 15.76
CA THR A 4 41.76 -37.54 14.55
C THR A 4 40.72 -37.96 13.52
N PHE A 5 40.45 -39.27 13.38
CA PHE A 5 39.41 -39.78 12.49
C PHE A 5 38.03 -39.43 12.96
N PHE A 6 37.78 -39.44 14.28
CA PHE A 6 36.49 -39.07 14.86
C PHE A 6 36.21 -37.58 14.72
N ILE A 7 37.23 -36.70 14.85
CA ILE A 7 37.08 -35.25 14.62
C ILE A 7 36.82 -34.96 13.14
N PHE A 8 37.42 -35.68 12.21
CA PHE A 8 37.19 -35.54 10.79
C PHE A 8 35.79 -35.99 10.39
N LEU A 9 35.25 -37.04 11.01
CA LEU A 9 33.86 -37.51 10.80
C LEU A 9 32.83 -36.51 11.33
N LEU A 10 33.14 -35.81 12.42
CA LEU A 10 32.27 -34.80 13.00
C LEU A 10 32.13 -33.55 12.10
N PHE A 11 33.17 -33.23 11.32
CA PHE A 11 33.19 -32.05 10.44
C PHE A 11 32.40 -32.24 9.14
N THR A 12 32.14 -33.47 8.72
CA THR A 12 31.37 -33.77 7.48
C THR A 12 29.88 -33.63 7.63
N VAL A 13 29.33 -33.51 8.85
CA VAL A 13 27.88 -33.47 9.12
C VAL A 13 27.29 -32.05 8.97
N PHE A 14 28.12 -30.99 8.86
CA PHE A 14 27.68 -29.60 8.95
C PHE A 14 27.32 -28.93 7.61
N THR A 15 27.28 -29.64 6.48
CA THR A 15 26.91 -29.03 5.18
C THR A 15 25.49 -29.38 4.70
N ALA A 16 24.54 -29.46 5.61
CA ALA A 16 23.13 -29.52 5.22
C ALA A 16 22.72 -28.15 4.65
N LYS A 17 23.00 -27.90 3.37
CA LYS A 17 22.42 -26.76 2.66
C LYS A 17 20.92 -27.01 2.59
N SER A 18 20.15 -26.20 3.30
CA SER A 18 18.71 -26.14 3.10
C SER A 18 18.46 -25.76 1.63
N GLN A 19 18.04 -26.71 0.82
CA GLN A 19 17.70 -26.46 -0.57
C GLN A 19 16.35 -25.74 -0.61
N ASN A 20 16.27 -24.67 -1.42
CA ASN A 20 14.99 -24.03 -1.67
C ASN A 20 14.04 -25.02 -2.36
N ILE A 21 12.75 -24.94 -2.00
CA ILE A 21 11.68 -25.66 -2.66
C ILE A 21 11.12 -24.82 -3.79
N LYS A 22 10.52 -25.46 -4.78
CA LYS A 22 9.78 -24.80 -5.85
C LYS A 22 8.30 -24.82 -5.54
N LEU A 23 7.69 -23.63 -5.52
CA LEU A 23 6.24 -23.47 -5.58
C LEU A 23 5.88 -23.11 -7.01
N GLU A 24 5.26 -24.01 -7.71
CA GLU A 24 4.75 -23.82 -9.07
C GLU A 24 3.25 -23.61 -9.04
N GLY A 25 2.69 -22.96 -10.05
CA GLY A 25 1.24 -22.81 -10.11
C GLY A 25 0.74 -22.13 -11.35
N ILE A 26 -0.58 -21.99 -11.40
CA ILE A 26 -1.30 -21.33 -12.47
C ILE A 26 -2.24 -20.30 -11.85
N VAL A 27 -2.23 -19.09 -12.40
CA VAL A 27 -3.19 -18.03 -12.10
C VAL A 27 -4.21 -17.97 -13.22
N THR A 28 -5.49 -18.06 -12.87
CA THR A 28 -6.61 -18.02 -13.82
C THR A 28 -7.68 -17.05 -13.37
N ASP A 29 -8.57 -16.70 -14.26
CA ASP A 29 -9.86 -16.08 -13.96
C ASP A 29 -10.93 -17.12 -13.54
N ASN A 30 -12.14 -16.66 -13.28
CA ASN A 30 -13.31 -17.52 -12.97
C ASN A 30 -13.70 -18.44 -14.13
N SER A 31 -13.35 -18.11 -15.36
CA SER A 31 -13.58 -18.90 -16.58
C SER A 31 -12.48 -19.93 -16.84
N LYS A 32 -11.48 -20.04 -15.92
CA LYS A 32 -10.28 -20.91 -16.03
C LYS A 32 -9.34 -20.54 -17.16
N VAL A 33 -9.39 -19.29 -17.65
CA VAL A 33 -8.43 -18.76 -18.61
C VAL A 33 -7.18 -18.32 -17.85
N GLY A 34 -6.00 -18.73 -18.32
CA GLY A 34 -4.72 -18.35 -17.71
C GLY A 34 -4.48 -16.85 -17.85
N LEU A 35 -4.13 -16.19 -16.77
CA LEU A 35 -3.83 -14.75 -16.76
C LEU A 35 -2.34 -14.53 -16.99
N GLU A 36 -1.99 -14.00 -18.17
CA GLU A 36 -0.63 -13.61 -18.54
C GLU A 36 -0.24 -12.31 -17.86
N MET A 37 1.02 -12.16 -17.48
CA MET A 37 1.58 -10.96 -16.83
C MET A 37 1.02 -10.64 -15.44
N ALA A 38 0.40 -11.61 -14.76
CA ALA A 38 0.03 -11.45 -13.36
C ALA A 38 1.28 -11.49 -12.46
N ASN A 39 1.33 -10.59 -11.49
CA ASN A 39 2.42 -10.54 -10.52
C ASN A 39 2.16 -11.51 -9.37
N VAL A 40 3.11 -12.38 -9.09
CA VAL A 40 3.07 -13.34 -7.98
C VAL A 40 4.22 -13.08 -7.03
N MET A 41 3.91 -12.78 -5.76
CA MET A 41 4.88 -12.45 -4.73
C MET A 41 4.75 -13.39 -3.54
N ALA A 42 5.88 -13.77 -2.96
CA ALA A 42 5.93 -14.47 -1.67
C ALA A 42 6.60 -13.57 -0.63
N VAL A 43 5.83 -13.12 0.34
CA VAL A 43 6.29 -12.29 1.45
C VAL A 43 6.44 -13.15 2.69
N ASN A 44 7.63 -13.20 3.26
CA ASN A 44 7.92 -13.93 4.48
C ASN A 44 7.17 -13.29 5.67
N GLN A 45 6.38 -14.08 6.40
CA GLN A 45 5.57 -13.54 7.49
C GLN A 45 6.39 -13.07 8.68
N GLN A 46 7.57 -13.62 8.90
CA GLN A 46 8.45 -13.30 10.02
C GLN A 46 9.31 -12.07 9.74
N THR A 47 10.00 -12.07 8.58
CA THR A 47 10.93 -11.00 8.23
C THR A 47 10.27 -9.82 7.51
N LYS A 48 9.04 -10.00 6.99
CA LYS A 48 8.32 -9.07 6.13
C LYS A 48 9.02 -8.78 4.79
N ALA A 49 10.08 -9.49 4.49
CA ALA A 49 10.80 -9.39 3.23
C ALA A 49 10.11 -10.17 2.12
N MET A 50 10.23 -9.70 0.89
CA MET A 50 9.83 -10.43 -0.31
C MET A 50 10.94 -11.42 -0.66
N ASP A 51 10.71 -12.71 -0.39
CA ASP A 51 11.67 -13.80 -0.64
C ASP A 51 11.51 -14.41 -2.05
N GLY A 52 10.36 -14.19 -2.72
CA GLY A 52 10.10 -14.70 -4.06
C GLY A 52 9.22 -13.78 -4.89
N TYR A 53 9.51 -13.69 -6.19
CA TYR A 53 8.74 -12.93 -7.17
C TYR A 53 8.73 -13.66 -8.51
N SER A 54 7.60 -13.65 -9.19
CA SER A 54 7.43 -14.22 -10.53
C SER A 54 6.33 -13.47 -11.27
N ILE A 55 6.42 -13.45 -12.59
CA ILE A 55 5.37 -12.98 -13.49
C ILE A 55 4.85 -14.20 -14.24
N THR A 56 3.52 -14.31 -14.40
CA THR A 56 2.91 -15.42 -15.12
C THR A 56 3.17 -15.34 -16.63
N ASN A 57 3.33 -16.49 -17.26
CA ASN A 57 3.49 -16.60 -18.70
C ASN A 57 2.12 -16.59 -19.44
N ASP A 58 2.14 -16.80 -20.77
CA ASP A 58 0.98 -16.88 -21.67
C ASP A 58 -0.12 -17.86 -21.22
N LYS A 59 0.23 -18.87 -20.42
CA LYS A 59 -0.69 -19.88 -19.86
C LYS A 59 -1.04 -19.64 -18.39
N GLY A 60 -0.69 -18.46 -17.86
CA GLY A 60 -0.89 -18.12 -16.45
C GLY A 60 0.05 -18.85 -15.48
N LYS A 61 1.10 -19.56 -15.96
CA LYS A 61 2.00 -20.33 -15.10
C LYS A 61 3.06 -19.44 -14.44
N PHE A 62 3.35 -19.74 -13.18
CA PHE A 62 4.42 -19.13 -12.40
C PHE A 62 5.26 -20.17 -11.67
N GLN A 63 6.46 -19.76 -11.25
CA GLN A 63 7.35 -20.55 -10.39
C GLN A 63 8.07 -19.64 -9.41
N LEU A 64 8.05 -19.99 -8.12
CA LEU A 64 8.79 -19.32 -7.05
C LEU A 64 9.78 -20.30 -6.43
N SER A 65 10.95 -19.81 -6.02
CA SER A 65 11.95 -20.55 -5.25
C SER A 65 11.92 -20.04 -3.82
N LEU A 66 11.47 -20.85 -2.87
CA LEU A 66 11.20 -20.46 -1.48
C LEU A 66 11.98 -21.31 -0.49
N LYS A 67 12.20 -20.80 0.72
CA LYS A 67 12.80 -21.57 1.80
C LYS A 67 11.82 -22.63 2.31
N PRO A 68 12.27 -23.84 2.65
CA PRO A 68 11.44 -24.86 3.24
C PRO A 68 10.98 -24.48 4.66
N ASN A 69 9.87 -25.06 5.11
CA ASN A 69 9.31 -24.91 6.46
C ASN A 69 9.17 -23.43 6.90
N THR A 70 8.83 -22.54 5.97
CA THR A 70 8.77 -21.10 6.21
C THR A 70 7.35 -20.58 5.94
N PRO A 71 6.78 -19.75 6.83
CA PRO A 71 5.48 -19.15 6.62
C PRO A 71 5.57 -17.96 5.65
N TYR A 72 4.75 -18.00 4.61
CA TYR A 72 4.65 -16.96 3.58
C TYR A 72 3.23 -16.45 3.43
N ILE A 73 3.11 -15.20 2.96
CA ILE A 73 1.89 -14.67 2.36
C ILE A 73 2.12 -14.66 0.85
N ILE A 74 1.35 -15.44 0.11
CA ILE A 74 1.34 -15.36 -1.34
C ILE A 74 0.37 -14.27 -1.75
N LYS A 75 0.87 -13.28 -2.48
CA LYS A 75 0.08 -12.19 -3.03
C LYS A 75 0.10 -12.28 -4.54
N VAL A 76 -1.08 -12.20 -5.15
CA VAL A 76 -1.20 -12.16 -6.60
C VAL A 76 -2.02 -10.94 -6.99
N SER A 77 -1.48 -10.17 -7.94
CA SER A 77 -2.15 -8.98 -8.47
C SER A 77 -2.15 -8.99 -9.99
N TYR A 78 -3.28 -8.61 -10.56
CA TYR A 78 -3.47 -8.45 -11.98
C TYR A 78 -4.43 -7.29 -12.25
N ILE A 79 -4.22 -6.57 -13.36
CA ILE A 79 -5.01 -5.38 -13.70
C ILE A 79 -6.49 -5.76 -13.91
N GLY A 80 -7.43 -5.06 -13.30
CA GLY A 80 -8.86 -5.35 -13.39
C GLY A 80 -9.35 -6.48 -12.48
N TYR A 81 -8.49 -7.06 -11.65
CA TYR A 81 -8.84 -8.14 -10.71
C TYR A 81 -8.57 -7.76 -9.27
N ALA A 82 -9.33 -8.33 -8.35
CA ALA A 82 -9.09 -8.19 -6.92
C ALA A 82 -7.75 -8.84 -6.55
N THR A 83 -6.97 -8.19 -5.69
CA THR A 83 -5.73 -8.75 -5.18
C THR A 83 -6.03 -9.99 -4.35
N PHE A 84 -5.38 -11.11 -4.70
CA PHE A 84 -5.46 -12.35 -3.93
C PHE A 84 -4.34 -12.38 -2.89
N GLU A 85 -4.69 -12.75 -1.66
CA GLU A 85 -3.73 -12.99 -0.58
C GLU A 85 -4.05 -14.28 0.15
N GLU A 86 -3.04 -15.14 0.33
CA GLU A 86 -3.18 -16.38 1.09
C GLU A 86 -1.94 -16.65 1.94
N LYS A 87 -2.17 -17.06 3.18
CA LYS A 87 -1.13 -17.50 4.09
C LYS A 87 -0.87 -18.99 3.87
N ILE A 88 0.38 -19.33 3.57
CA ILE A 88 0.83 -20.72 3.42
C ILE A 88 2.07 -20.97 4.28
N THR A 89 2.32 -22.22 4.60
CA THR A 89 3.61 -22.66 5.12
C THR A 89 4.22 -23.66 4.13
N THR A 90 5.42 -23.37 3.67
CA THR A 90 6.14 -24.28 2.76
C THR A 90 6.52 -25.57 3.48
N GLY A 91 6.42 -26.69 2.78
CA GLY A 91 6.98 -27.98 3.25
C GLY A 91 8.46 -28.12 2.92
N THR A 92 8.91 -29.36 2.85
CA THR A 92 10.27 -29.76 2.45
C THR A 92 10.36 -30.16 0.97
N GLU A 93 9.21 -30.28 0.30
CA GLU A 93 9.08 -30.73 -1.08
C GLU A 93 8.48 -29.65 -1.97
N ASN A 94 8.68 -29.81 -3.29
CA ASN A 94 8.04 -28.95 -4.28
C ASN A 94 6.53 -29.10 -4.21
N SER A 95 5.82 -28.02 -4.43
CA SER A 95 4.36 -27.99 -4.38
C SER A 95 3.78 -27.22 -5.56
N THR A 96 2.51 -27.56 -5.89
CA THR A 96 1.78 -26.90 -6.98
C THR A 96 0.51 -26.26 -6.44
N LYS A 97 0.17 -25.06 -6.96
CA LYS A 97 -1.00 -24.31 -6.55
C LYS A 97 -1.76 -23.73 -7.73
N MET A 98 -3.08 -23.81 -7.69
CA MET A 98 -3.97 -23.10 -8.60
C MET A 98 -4.56 -21.89 -7.86
N ILE A 99 -4.49 -20.72 -8.47
CA ILE A 99 -5.00 -19.46 -7.93
C ILE A 99 -6.02 -18.91 -8.92
N VAL A 100 -7.23 -18.66 -8.45
CA VAL A 100 -8.30 -18.06 -9.24
C VAL A 100 -8.49 -16.63 -8.75
N LEU A 101 -8.34 -15.65 -9.63
CA LEU A 101 -8.61 -14.26 -9.32
C LEU A 101 -10.07 -13.94 -9.66
N ALA A 102 -10.74 -13.28 -8.72
CA ALA A 102 -12.04 -12.68 -8.98
C ALA A 102 -11.86 -11.35 -9.71
N GLU A 103 -12.74 -11.05 -10.66
CA GLU A 103 -12.80 -9.71 -11.24
C GLU A 103 -12.91 -8.68 -10.12
N GLY A 104 -12.02 -7.69 -10.12
CA GLY A 104 -12.08 -6.58 -9.20
C GLY A 104 -13.31 -5.75 -9.54
N MET A 105 -14.13 -5.43 -8.56
CA MET A 105 -15.00 -4.27 -8.72
C MET A 105 -14.06 -3.09 -9.01
N GLU A 106 -14.36 -2.36 -10.07
CA GLU A 106 -13.78 -1.04 -10.30
C GLU A 106 -13.95 -0.30 -8.96
N LEU A 107 -12.84 -0.05 -8.27
CA LEU A 107 -12.90 0.81 -7.09
C LEU A 107 -13.47 2.11 -7.64
N GLU A 108 -14.72 2.43 -7.29
CA GLU A 108 -15.21 3.78 -7.44
C GLU A 108 -14.08 4.66 -6.94
N GLY A 109 -13.53 5.47 -7.87
CA GLY A 109 -12.32 6.21 -7.59
C GLY A 109 -12.49 6.85 -6.23
N VAL A 110 -11.59 6.57 -5.30
CA VAL A 110 -11.49 7.37 -4.09
C VAL A 110 -11.12 8.75 -4.60
N GLU A 111 -12.15 9.54 -4.85
CA GLU A 111 -12.00 10.96 -5.05
C GLU A 111 -11.39 11.45 -3.75
N ILE A 112 -10.08 11.62 -3.74
CA ILE A 112 -9.40 12.35 -2.68
C ILE A 112 -9.85 13.77 -2.87
N VAL A 113 -11.03 14.11 -2.33
CA VAL A 113 -11.47 15.48 -2.14
C VAL A 113 -10.47 16.06 -1.14
N ARG A 114 -9.34 16.55 -1.63
CA ARG A 114 -8.58 17.52 -0.88
C ARG A 114 -9.47 18.74 -0.81
N GLU A 115 -10.14 18.94 0.31
CA GLU A 115 -10.76 20.21 0.60
C GLU A 115 -9.67 21.27 0.43
N MET A 116 -9.81 22.07 -0.62
CA MET A 116 -8.85 23.13 -0.85
C MET A 116 -8.99 24.13 0.31
N PRO A 117 -7.90 24.50 0.97
CA PRO A 117 -7.94 25.47 2.07
C PRO A 117 -8.61 26.78 1.67
N VAL A 118 -8.53 27.14 0.39
CA VAL A 118 -9.14 28.32 -0.20
C VAL A 118 -9.81 27.94 -1.51
N SER A 119 -11.05 28.33 -1.73
CA SER A 119 -11.78 28.15 -2.98
C SER A 119 -12.52 29.41 -3.38
N ILE A 120 -12.72 29.61 -4.68
CA ILE A 120 -13.45 30.77 -5.23
C ILE A 120 -14.76 30.26 -5.80
N LYS A 121 -15.87 30.79 -5.30
CA LYS A 121 -17.23 30.48 -5.80
C LYS A 121 -17.87 31.78 -6.32
N GLY A 122 -17.80 32.00 -7.63
CA GLY A 122 -18.25 33.23 -8.26
C GLY A 122 -17.37 34.43 -7.87
N ASP A 123 -17.94 35.40 -7.16
CA ASP A 123 -17.29 36.58 -6.60
C ASP A 123 -16.92 36.44 -5.11
N THR A 124 -17.08 35.24 -4.55
CA THR A 124 -16.88 34.96 -3.14
C THR A 124 -15.64 34.08 -2.94
N ILE A 125 -14.75 34.45 -2.04
CA ILE A 125 -13.63 33.61 -1.59
C ILE A 125 -14.07 32.84 -0.35
N VAL A 126 -13.94 31.52 -0.38
CA VAL A 126 -14.29 30.62 0.73
C VAL A 126 -13.00 30.03 1.31
N TYR A 127 -12.79 30.24 2.60
CA TYR A 127 -11.68 29.66 3.36
C TYR A 127 -12.19 28.53 4.24
N ASN A 128 -11.50 27.37 4.20
CA ASN A 128 -11.75 26.32 5.18
C ASN A 128 -10.98 26.66 6.46
N ALA A 129 -11.68 27.10 7.50
CA ALA A 129 -11.09 27.57 8.75
C ALA A 129 -10.22 26.52 9.43
N ASP A 130 -10.59 25.24 9.39
CA ASP A 130 -9.84 24.14 10.01
C ASP A 130 -8.42 23.97 9.44
N SER A 131 -8.24 24.39 8.20
CA SER A 131 -6.91 24.36 7.55
C SER A 131 -5.95 25.45 8.05
N PHE A 132 -6.46 26.47 8.76
CA PHE A 132 -5.69 27.63 9.22
C PHE A 132 -5.69 27.79 10.74
N THR A 133 -6.42 26.97 11.47
CA THR A 133 -6.48 26.98 12.93
C THR A 133 -5.46 26.02 13.55
N SER A 134 -4.88 26.43 14.68
CA SER A 134 -3.96 25.62 15.49
C SER A 134 -4.55 25.25 16.86
N GLY A 135 -5.85 25.54 17.08
CA GLY A 135 -6.55 25.24 18.34
C GLY A 135 -6.23 26.23 19.49
N THR A 136 -5.49 27.29 19.21
CA THR A 136 -5.15 28.33 20.20
C THR A 136 -6.00 29.60 20.04
N GLU A 137 -6.73 29.69 18.95
CA GLU A 137 -7.57 30.83 18.59
C GLU A 137 -8.80 30.87 19.50
N ARG A 138 -9.10 32.03 20.07
CA ARG A 138 -10.25 32.24 20.96
C ARG A 138 -11.31 33.16 20.37
N LYS A 139 -10.93 33.92 19.35
CA LYS A 139 -11.81 34.88 18.68
C LYS A 139 -11.74 34.69 17.17
N LEU A 140 -12.81 35.06 16.47
CA LEU A 140 -12.86 35.04 15.00
C LEU A 140 -11.72 35.89 14.38
N GLU A 141 -11.37 37.01 15.01
CA GLU A 141 -10.26 37.85 14.59
C GLU A 141 -8.91 37.10 14.55
N ASP A 142 -8.65 36.22 15.53
CA ASP A 142 -7.43 35.42 15.59
C ASP A 142 -7.33 34.45 14.41
N VAL A 143 -8.48 33.93 13.93
CA VAL A 143 -8.55 33.07 12.74
C VAL A 143 -8.38 33.90 11.47
N LEU A 144 -9.08 35.05 11.35
CA LEU A 144 -9.00 35.92 10.18
C LEU A 144 -7.59 36.42 9.88
N LYS A 145 -6.82 36.73 10.92
CA LYS A 145 -5.40 37.15 10.79
C LYS A 145 -4.47 36.08 10.27
N LYS A 146 -4.88 34.82 10.30
CA LYS A 146 -4.11 33.67 9.77
C LYS A 146 -4.45 33.31 8.33
N LEU A 147 -5.55 33.86 7.79
CA LEU A 147 -5.95 33.60 6.43
C LEU A 147 -5.06 34.36 5.44
N PRO A 148 -4.59 33.68 4.38
CA PRO A 148 -3.75 34.34 3.38
C PRO A 148 -4.50 35.47 2.66
N GLY A 149 -3.87 36.65 2.58
CA GLY A 149 -4.44 37.82 1.90
C GLY A 149 -5.54 38.55 2.68
N VAL A 150 -5.80 38.20 3.92
CA VAL A 150 -6.78 38.84 4.80
C VAL A 150 -6.05 39.74 5.81
N GLU A 151 -6.47 40.97 5.90
CA GLU A 151 -6.00 41.97 6.87
C GLU A 151 -7.15 42.44 7.74
N VAL A 152 -6.93 42.59 9.05
CA VAL A 152 -7.90 43.12 10.00
C VAL A 152 -7.29 44.35 10.65
N ASN A 153 -7.90 45.51 10.43
CA ASN A 153 -7.42 46.76 10.99
C ASN A 153 -7.79 46.96 12.48
N ALA A 154 -7.31 48.04 13.11
CA ALA A 154 -7.57 48.28 14.53
C ALA A 154 -9.06 48.53 14.86
N ASP A 155 -9.84 48.90 13.89
CA ASP A 155 -11.30 49.14 14.01
C ASP A 155 -12.13 47.88 13.77
N GLY A 156 -11.48 46.73 13.46
CA GLY A 156 -12.12 45.46 13.22
C GLY A 156 -12.66 45.31 11.78
N GLU A 157 -12.32 46.20 10.87
CA GLU A 157 -12.68 46.09 9.47
C GLU A 157 -11.76 45.06 8.76
N VAL A 158 -12.35 44.24 7.92
CA VAL A 158 -11.66 43.19 7.18
C VAL A 158 -11.42 43.62 5.74
N GLU A 159 -10.19 43.46 5.28
CA GLU A 159 -9.80 43.66 3.88
C GLU A 159 -9.19 42.39 3.32
N VAL A 160 -9.48 42.09 2.06
CA VAL A 160 -8.93 40.94 1.33
C VAL A 160 -8.26 41.46 0.06
N GLU A 161 -6.96 41.21 -0.08
CA GLU A 161 -6.13 41.72 -1.20
C GLU A 161 -6.28 43.26 -1.39
N GLY A 162 -6.36 44.00 -0.29
CA GLY A 162 -6.49 45.45 -0.31
C GLY A 162 -7.88 45.98 -0.67
N LYS A 163 -8.89 45.08 -0.73
CA LYS A 163 -10.30 45.46 -0.94
C LYS A 163 -11.10 45.24 0.33
N LYS A 164 -11.89 46.24 0.71
CA LYS A 164 -12.77 46.15 1.89
C LYS A 164 -13.85 45.14 1.66
N VAL A 165 -14.00 44.21 2.62
CA VAL A 165 -15.04 43.17 2.59
C VAL A 165 -16.39 43.79 2.97
N THR A 166 -17.39 43.67 2.09
CA THR A 166 -18.72 44.19 2.32
C THR A 166 -19.59 43.24 3.13
N LYS A 167 -19.30 41.93 3.10
CA LYS A 167 -20.06 40.91 3.83
C LYS A 167 -19.15 39.74 4.20
N LEU A 168 -19.09 39.40 5.48
CA LEU A 168 -18.46 38.20 6.02
C LEU A 168 -19.52 37.22 6.44
N MET A 169 -19.42 35.95 6.01
CA MET A 169 -20.28 34.86 6.43
C MET A 169 -19.44 33.78 7.10
N VAL A 170 -19.96 33.24 8.18
CA VAL A 170 -19.37 32.09 8.90
C VAL A 170 -20.40 30.99 8.88
N GLU A 171 -20.04 29.87 8.28
CA GLU A 171 -20.83 28.64 8.26
C GLU A 171 -20.18 27.64 9.20
N GLY A 172 -20.94 27.03 10.10
CA GLY A 172 -20.49 26.04 11.07
C GLY A 172 -21.36 24.80 11.00
#